data_4b93c9d4715f6bafb63f59380c63f41c
#
_entry.id   4b93c9d4715f6bafb63f59380c63f41c
#
_cell.length_a   1.000
_cell.length_b   1.000
_cell.length_c   1.000
_cell.angle_alpha   90.00
_cell.angle_beta   90.00
_cell.angle_gamma   90.00
#
_symmetry.space_group_name_H-M   'P 1'
#
loop_
_entity.id
_entity.type
_entity.pdbx_description
1 polymer ?
#
loop_
_entity_poly.entity_id
_entity_poly.type
_entity_poly.pdbx_seq_one_letter_code
_entity_poly.pdbx_strand_id
1 'polypeptide(L)'
;MADRIPLMEIGKLQTRVSELKAKKGAAPWSEALVMTDDIQAFIICHAPGHPNDTHYHLHDEWWVVLQGEIDWHIEDEPAPIHARAGDFVFGPKNRWHHLEPVGTEPTIRVAINARGEFHRYDRPGCKPL
;
A
#
# COMPACT_ATOMS: atom_id res chain seq x y z
N MET A 1 -21.18 -2.90 -13.52
CA MET A 1 -20.44 -4.09 -13.02
C MET A 1 -19.53 -4.66 -14.08
N ALA A 2 -19.61 -4.11 -15.28
CA ALA A 2 -18.82 -4.62 -16.39
C ALA A 2 -17.32 -4.61 -16.12
N ASP A 3 -16.86 -3.68 -15.33
CA ASP A 3 -15.43 -3.52 -15.01
C ASP A 3 -15.00 -4.23 -13.72
N ARG A 4 -15.88 -5.02 -13.12
CA ARG A 4 -15.53 -5.80 -11.95
C ARG A 4 -14.53 -6.90 -12.32
N ILE A 5 -13.44 -6.97 -11.57
CA ILE A 5 -12.47 -8.05 -11.70
C ILE A 5 -12.86 -9.16 -10.74
N PRO A 6 -13.14 -10.37 -11.23
CA PRO A 6 -13.49 -11.47 -10.35
C PRO A 6 -12.35 -11.81 -9.39
N LEU A 7 -12.66 -12.11 -8.15
CA LEU A 7 -11.66 -12.53 -7.17
C LEU A 7 -10.85 -13.73 -7.65
N MET A 8 -11.47 -14.60 -8.40
CA MET A 8 -10.81 -15.80 -8.92
C MET A 8 -9.64 -15.48 -9.85
N GLU A 9 -9.70 -14.37 -10.55
CA GLU A 9 -8.63 -13.97 -11.47
C GLU A 9 -7.44 -13.40 -10.74
N ILE A 10 -7.70 -12.74 -9.59
CA ILE A 10 -6.63 -12.07 -8.86
C ILE A 10 -6.18 -12.83 -7.63
N GLY A 11 -6.99 -13.70 -7.10
CA GLY A 11 -6.52 -14.38 -5.90
C GLY A 11 -7.36 -15.53 -5.48
N LYS A 12 -8.58 -15.57 -5.74
CA LYS A 12 -9.45 -16.57 -5.13
C LYS A 12 -10.04 -16.03 -3.83
N LEU A 13 -10.67 -16.88 -3.06
CA LEU A 13 -11.20 -16.52 -1.75
C LEU A 13 -10.13 -16.47 -0.67
N GLN A 14 -8.96 -17.04 -0.94
CA GLN A 14 -7.83 -17.04 -0.01
C GLN A 14 -6.53 -16.85 -0.77
N THR A 15 -5.67 -15.98 -0.27
CA THR A 15 -4.29 -15.86 -0.74
C THR A 15 -3.35 -16.10 0.44
N ARG A 16 -2.43 -17.05 0.29
CA ARG A 16 -1.43 -17.30 1.31
C ARG A 16 -0.18 -16.49 0.97
N VAL A 17 0.17 -15.56 1.84
CA VAL A 17 1.28 -14.63 1.59
C VAL A 17 2.61 -15.36 1.42
N SER A 18 2.85 -16.41 2.20
CA SER A 18 4.09 -17.17 2.07
C SER A 18 4.26 -17.82 0.69
N GLU A 19 3.17 -18.30 0.11
CA GLU A 19 3.21 -18.85 -1.24
C GLU A 19 3.44 -17.77 -2.29
N LEU A 20 2.82 -16.62 -2.11
CA LEU A 20 2.99 -15.50 -3.01
C LEU A 20 4.42 -14.98 -2.98
N LYS A 21 5.04 -14.87 -1.80
CA LYS A 21 6.44 -14.50 -1.65
C LYS A 21 7.35 -15.45 -2.41
N ALA A 22 7.13 -16.74 -2.26
CA ALA A 22 7.94 -17.75 -2.94
C ALA A 22 7.81 -17.65 -4.46
N LYS A 23 6.61 -17.39 -4.94
CA LYS A 23 6.35 -17.25 -6.38
C LYS A 23 6.95 -15.97 -6.95
N LYS A 24 6.85 -14.86 -6.25
CA LYS A 24 7.30 -13.55 -6.74
C LYS A 24 8.80 -13.36 -6.59
N GLY A 25 9.40 -13.88 -5.54
CA GLY A 25 10.83 -13.77 -5.31
C GLY A 25 11.25 -12.41 -4.76
N ALA A 26 12.36 -11.87 -5.28
CA ALA A 26 12.95 -10.66 -4.76
C ALA A 26 12.10 -9.41 -5.03
N ALA A 27 12.18 -8.44 -4.12
CA ALA A 27 11.56 -7.13 -4.31
C ALA A 27 12.15 -6.39 -5.51
N PRO A 28 11.40 -5.49 -6.18
CA PRO A 28 10.03 -5.10 -5.87
C PRO A 28 8.99 -5.97 -6.59
N TRP A 29 7.83 -6.12 -5.98
CA TRP A 29 6.68 -6.71 -6.65
C TRP A 29 5.38 -6.26 -5.98
N SER A 30 4.30 -6.40 -6.68
CA SER A 30 2.96 -6.13 -6.16
C SER A 30 1.95 -7.06 -6.80
N GLU A 31 0.80 -7.18 -6.16
CA GLU A 31 -0.29 -8.03 -6.65
C GLU A 31 -1.62 -7.47 -6.15
N ALA A 32 -2.65 -7.54 -6.97
CA ALA A 32 -4.00 -7.22 -6.53
C ALA A 32 -4.57 -8.41 -5.78
N LEU A 33 -5.02 -8.21 -4.54
CA LEU A 33 -5.60 -9.26 -3.73
C LEU A 33 -7.12 -9.26 -3.80
N VAL A 34 -7.71 -8.07 -3.77
CA VAL A 34 -9.16 -7.89 -3.78
C VAL A 34 -9.49 -6.76 -4.74
N MET A 35 -10.50 -6.99 -5.56
CA MET A 35 -10.99 -5.98 -6.47
C MET A 35 -12.49 -6.17 -6.60
N THR A 36 -13.25 -5.34 -5.90
CA THR A 36 -14.71 -5.39 -5.90
C THR A 36 -15.27 -4.09 -6.48
N ASP A 37 -16.58 -3.94 -6.46
CA ASP A 37 -17.21 -2.69 -6.89
C ASP A 37 -16.89 -1.53 -5.93
N ASP A 38 -16.59 -1.86 -4.68
CA ASP A 38 -16.45 -0.85 -3.62
C ASP A 38 -15.02 -0.62 -3.16
N ILE A 39 -14.20 -1.67 -3.13
CA ILE A 39 -12.84 -1.60 -2.57
C ILE A 39 -11.83 -2.26 -3.48
N GLN A 40 -10.58 -1.88 -3.25
CA GLN A 40 -9.42 -2.55 -3.82
C GLN A 40 -8.39 -2.78 -2.72
N ALA A 41 -7.66 -3.88 -2.81
CA ALA A 41 -6.58 -4.20 -1.91
C ALA A 41 -5.40 -4.74 -2.69
N PHE A 42 -4.22 -4.17 -2.43
CA PHE A 42 -2.97 -4.57 -3.08
C PHE A 42 -1.96 -4.97 -2.02
N ILE A 43 -1.22 -6.03 -2.30
CA ILE A 43 -0.02 -6.35 -1.52
C ILE A 43 1.19 -5.82 -2.28
N ILE A 44 2.10 -5.19 -1.55
CA ILE A 44 3.23 -4.49 -2.14
C ILE A 44 4.49 -4.86 -1.37
N CYS A 45 5.51 -5.30 -2.10
CA CYS A 45 6.81 -5.64 -1.54
C CYS A 45 7.87 -4.69 -2.08
N HIS A 46 8.56 -4.00 -1.17
CA HIS A 46 9.65 -3.07 -1.52
C HIS A 46 10.89 -3.37 -0.70
N ALA A 47 12.05 -3.23 -1.31
CA ALA A 47 13.30 -3.25 -0.58
C ALA A 47 13.44 -1.99 0.29
N PRO A 48 14.23 -2.03 1.37
CA PRO A 48 14.54 -0.81 2.12
C PRO A 48 15.11 0.26 1.20
N GLY A 49 14.63 1.51 1.36
CA GLY A 49 15.07 2.62 0.53
C GLY A 49 14.38 2.72 -0.82
N HIS A 50 13.45 1.84 -1.14
CA HIS A 50 12.71 1.94 -2.40
C HIS A 50 12.03 3.30 -2.51
N PRO A 51 12.21 4.03 -3.62
CA PRO A 51 11.63 5.36 -3.78
C PRO A 51 10.11 5.29 -3.90
N ASN A 52 9.43 6.23 -3.26
CA ASN A 52 7.97 6.37 -3.34
C ASN A 52 7.63 7.84 -3.58
N ASP A 53 6.45 8.05 -4.14
CA ASP A 53 5.93 9.39 -4.35
C ASP A 53 5.32 9.97 -3.07
N THR A 54 4.90 11.22 -3.14
CA THR A 54 4.08 11.88 -2.12
C THR A 54 2.77 12.27 -2.79
N HIS A 55 1.67 11.69 -2.33
CA HIS A 55 0.38 11.87 -2.96
C HIS A 55 -0.75 11.86 -1.93
N TYR A 56 -1.96 12.23 -2.38
CA TYR A 56 -3.15 12.13 -1.56
C TYR A 56 -4.27 11.43 -2.32
N HIS A 57 -5.29 11.04 -1.59
CA HIS A 57 -6.51 10.43 -2.11
C HIS A 57 -7.73 11.20 -1.65
N LEU A 58 -8.85 11.01 -2.36
CA LEU A 58 -10.14 11.56 -1.98
C LEU A 58 -10.90 10.66 -1.01
N HIS A 59 -10.38 9.46 -0.74
CA HIS A 59 -10.97 8.49 0.16
C HIS A 59 -9.94 8.04 1.18
N ASP A 60 -10.41 7.55 2.32
CA ASP A 60 -9.54 6.99 3.34
C ASP A 60 -8.80 5.77 2.80
N GLU A 61 -7.56 5.63 3.23
CA GLU A 61 -6.74 4.47 2.95
C GLU A 61 -6.17 3.93 4.25
N TRP A 62 -5.94 2.65 4.30
CA TRP A 62 -5.31 2.03 5.44
C TRP A 62 -4.40 0.91 4.98
N TRP A 63 -3.42 0.63 5.81
CA TRP A 63 -2.42 -0.38 5.51
C TRP A 63 -2.26 -1.30 6.69
N VAL A 64 -1.87 -2.53 6.41
CA VAL A 64 -1.33 -3.43 7.41
C VAL A 64 0.07 -3.84 6.97
N VAL A 65 1.03 -3.78 7.89
CA VAL A 65 2.39 -4.22 7.63
C VAL A 65 2.49 -5.70 7.96
N LEU A 66 2.94 -6.49 7.01
CA LEU A 66 3.10 -7.94 7.16
C LEU A 66 4.54 -8.34 7.36
N GLN A 67 5.50 -7.54 6.88
CA GLN A 67 6.92 -7.84 7.00
C GLN A 67 7.72 -6.54 6.92
N GLY A 68 8.81 -6.49 7.68
CA GLY A 68 9.72 -5.35 7.65
C GLY A 68 9.22 -4.14 8.41
N GLU A 69 9.81 -3.00 8.11
CA GLU A 69 9.54 -1.75 8.80
C GLU A 69 9.35 -0.64 7.78
N ILE A 70 8.37 0.21 8.01
CA ILE A 70 8.03 1.31 7.11
C ILE A 70 7.75 2.56 7.93
N ASP A 71 8.25 3.71 7.49
CA ASP A 71 7.93 5.02 8.04
C ASP A 71 6.90 5.70 7.14
N TRP A 72 5.79 6.15 7.72
CA TRP A 72 4.78 6.94 7.04
C TRP A 72 4.94 8.40 7.43
N HIS A 73 5.13 9.25 6.43
CA HIS A 73 5.03 10.69 6.59
C HIS A 73 3.64 11.09 6.14
N ILE A 74 2.87 11.67 7.06
CA ILE A 74 1.48 12.08 6.79
C ILE A 74 1.36 13.57 7.06
N GLU A 75 0.71 14.27 6.16
CA GLU A 75 0.48 15.72 6.25
C GLU A 75 -0.06 16.08 7.63
N ASP A 76 0.49 17.14 8.23
CA ASP A 76 0.14 17.67 9.54
C ASP A 76 0.51 16.79 10.74
N GLU A 77 1.20 15.69 10.51
CA GLU A 77 1.76 14.92 11.62
C GLU A 77 3.16 15.42 11.96
N PRO A 78 3.48 15.64 13.24
CA PRO A 78 4.76 16.23 13.64
C PRO A 78 5.96 15.31 13.47
N ALA A 79 5.72 14.00 13.36
CA ALA A 79 6.78 13.01 13.22
C ALA A 79 6.31 11.86 12.35
N PRO A 80 7.23 11.12 11.71
CA PRO A 80 6.87 9.91 10.98
C PRO A 80 6.23 8.87 11.89
N ILE A 81 5.28 8.11 11.33
CA ILE A 81 4.69 6.96 12.00
C ILE A 81 5.54 5.76 11.63
N HIS A 82 6.24 5.20 12.60
CA HIS A 82 7.06 4.00 12.38
C HIS A 82 6.20 2.75 12.64
N ALA A 83 6.09 1.89 11.63
CA ALA A 83 5.30 0.68 11.74
C ALA A 83 6.12 -0.54 11.36
N ARG A 84 5.79 -1.67 11.99
CA ARG A 84 6.42 -2.97 11.76
C ARG A 84 5.35 -4.04 11.59
N ALA A 85 5.77 -5.25 11.31
CA ALA A 85 4.85 -6.37 11.09
C ALA A 85 3.80 -6.47 12.20
N GLY A 86 2.54 -6.53 11.81
CA GLY A 86 1.39 -6.56 12.73
C GLY A 86 0.76 -5.21 13.01
N ASP A 87 1.36 -4.11 12.55
CA ASP A 87 0.79 -2.78 12.77
C ASP A 87 -0.14 -2.38 11.64
N PHE A 88 -1.19 -1.64 12.01
CA PHE A 88 -2.08 -0.95 11.08
C PHE A 88 -1.71 0.53 11.05
N VAL A 89 -1.79 1.12 9.86
CA VAL A 89 -1.62 2.56 9.68
C VAL A 89 -2.82 3.10 8.93
N PHE A 90 -3.33 4.25 9.34
CA PHE A 90 -4.47 4.89 8.71
C PHE A 90 -4.03 6.15 7.98
N GLY A 91 -4.42 6.26 6.71
CA GLY A 91 -4.18 7.44 5.88
C GLY A 91 -5.49 8.17 5.62
N PRO A 92 -5.75 9.28 6.35
CA PRO A 92 -6.99 10.03 6.16
C PRO A 92 -7.11 10.60 4.74
N LYS A 93 -8.31 10.61 4.21
CA LYS A 93 -8.58 11.26 2.92
C LYS A 93 -8.13 12.71 2.93
N ASN A 94 -7.74 13.19 1.78
CA ASN A 94 -7.33 14.57 1.54
C ASN A 94 -6.05 15.01 2.25
N ARG A 95 -5.36 14.10 2.93
CA ARG A 95 -4.03 14.37 3.52
C ARG A 95 -2.99 13.59 2.72
N TRP A 96 -1.93 14.27 2.28
CA TRP A 96 -0.88 13.57 1.55
C TRP A 96 -0.10 12.64 2.47
N HIS A 97 0.46 11.58 1.90
CA HIS A 97 1.35 10.67 2.59
C HIS A 97 2.52 10.27 1.70
N HIS A 98 3.60 9.88 2.35
CA HIS A 98 4.82 9.39 1.73
C HIS A 98 5.36 8.24 2.57
N LEU A 99 5.68 7.13 1.94
CA LEU A 99 6.13 5.92 2.62
C LEU A 99 7.60 5.69 2.37
N GLU A 100 8.34 5.39 3.44
CA GLU A 100 9.75 5.01 3.34
C GLU A 100 9.94 3.61 3.90
N PRO A 101 10.18 2.61 3.02
CA PRO A 101 10.65 1.32 3.50
C PRO A 101 12.00 1.48 4.17
N VAL A 102 12.12 1.03 5.41
CA VAL A 102 13.34 1.17 6.22
C VAL A 102 13.77 -0.20 6.75
N GLY A 103 14.77 -0.22 7.62
CA GLY A 103 15.28 -1.46 8.18
C GLY A 103 16.20 -2.20 7.22
N THR A 104 16.31 -3.51 7.39
CA THR A 104 17.28 -4.34 6.68
C THR A 104 16.68 -5.44 5.82
N GLU A 105 15.37 -5.68 5.94
CA GLU A 105 14.70 -6.70 5.14
C GLU A 105 13.64 -6.09 4.22
N PRO A 106 13.25 -6.78 3.15
CA PRO A 106 12.15 -6.30 2.31
C PRO A 106 10.89 -6.10 3.12
N THR A 107 10.14 -5.05 2.79
CA THR A 107 8.88 -4.74 3.45
C THR A 107 7.72 -5.30 2.65
N ILE A 108 6.69 -5.75 3.34
CA ILE A 108 5.43 -6.17 2.72
C ILE A 108 4.30 -5.48 3.45
N ARG A 109 3.47 -4.78 2.68
CA ARG A 109 2.27 -4.13 3.21
C ARG A 109 1.07 -4.46 2.34
N VAL A 110 -0.10 -4.46 2.95
CA VAL A 110 -1.37 -4.50 2.21
C VAL A 110 -1.99 -3.11 2.30
N ALA A 111 -2.31 -2.54 1.15
CA ALA A 111 -2.98 -1.25 1.04
C ALA A 111 -4.44 -1.49 0.65
N ILE A 112 -5.36 -0.87 1.39
CA ILE A 112 -6.79 -1.04 1.19
C ILE A 112 -7.43 0.33 1.04
N ASN A 113 -8.14 0.55 -0.05
CA ASN A 113 -8.83 1.81 -0.30
C ASN A 113 -10.03 1.62 -1.23
N ALA A 114 -10.66 2.73 -1.62
CA ALA A 114 -11.82 2.71 -2.48
C ALA A 114 -11.45 2.25 -3.89
N ARG A 115 -12.34 1.51 -4.53
CA ARG A 115 -12.17 1.07 -5.91
C ARG A 115 -11.98 2.27 -6.84
N GLY A 116 -10.96 2.19 -7.69
CA GLY A 116 -10.66 3.24 -8.66
C GLY A 116 -9.87 4.41 -8.12
N GLU A 117 -9.47 4.35 -6.85
CA GLU A 117 -8.64 5.42 -6.28
C GLU A 117 -7.26 5.41 -6.94
N PHE A 118 -6.68 6.58 -7.10
CA PHE A 118 -5.38 6.75 -7.72
C PHE A 118 -4.60 7.86 -7.02
N HIS A 119 -3.30 7.98 -7.33
CA HIS A 119 -2.41 8.96 -6.72
C HIS A 119 -2.67 10.35 -7.31
N ARG A 120 -2.88 11.33 -6.45
CA ARG A 120 -3.13 12.72 -6.84
C ARG A 120 -1.98 13.59 -6.36
N TYR A 121 -1.56 14.53 -7.22
CA TYR A 121 -0.37 15.32 -6.98
C TYR A 121 -0.62 16.83 -7.04
N ASP A 122 -1.84 17.26 -7.26
CA ASP A 122 -2.21 18.65 -7.52
C ASP A 122 -2.37 19.51 -6.25
N ARG A 123 -1.53 19.24 -5.26
CA ARG A 123 -1.48 20.00 -4.01
C ARG A 123 -0.02 20.27 -3.60
N PRO A 124 0.24 21.38 -2.85
CA PRO A 124 1.56 21.60 -2.27
C PRO A 124 1.99 20.42 -1.40
N GLY A 125 3.25 20.04 -1.50
CA GLY A 125 3.80 18.91 -0.77
C GLY A 125 3.72 17.59 -1.51
N CYS A 126 2.90 17.48 -2.55
CA CYS A 126 2.79 16.28 -3.36
C CYS A 126 3.81 16.29 -4.50
N LYS A 127 4.33 15.10 -4.82
CA LYS A 127 5.36 14.98 -5.84
C LYS A 127 5.35 13.57 -6.42
N PRO A 128 5.17 13.41 -7.75
CA PRO A 128 5.33 12.11 -8.38
C PRO A 128 6.80 11.69 -8.38
N LEU A 129 7.03 10.42 -8.64
CA LEU A 129 8.38 9.90 -8.84
C LEU A 129 9.01 10.48 -10.11
#